data_086a92961c627cdb2cf1a86c8de81b81
#
_entry.id   086a92961c627cdb2cf1a86c8de81b81
#
_cell.length_a   1.000
_cell.length_b   1.000
_cell.length_c   1.000
_cell.angle_alpha   90.00
_cell.angle_beta   90.00
_cell.angle_gamma   90.00
#
_symmetry.space_group_name_H-M   'P 1'
#
loop_
_entity.id
_entity.type
_entity.pdbx_description
1 polymer ?
#
loop_
_entity_poly.entity_id
_entity_poly.type
_entity_poly.pdbx_seq_one_letter_code
_entity_poly.pdbx_strand_id
1 'polypeptide(L)'
;VSTSRNQTHEFERSDRKIREVWITASPKAGSGAGRNQIDQLVTLLRGRGIDCRVTHSIDALQKRVADEAMGTQQFAVVAAGGDGTIALVAQNLPPEIPIVPMPMGTENLLARHWEFSPIAADVAATIERGERFQMDAGLANGKLFLVMVTAGMDAEVVRGMHLTRRGHIRRWSYARPILRALSRYSYPIIRSVEDVSEDVDEDVAGDLSGGGNVGRDEQCKAVVVNGPIDACWMMAFNLPRYAAGLGIEPDATPNDGLLDVLAMRRGYLWSGLNYLARIKLGWHLLHPDVTRRRVKRMTWTAPDRVPYQVDGDYAGRLPVKIEVLPNRVTLLQPSKA
;
A
#
# COMPACT_ATOMS: atom_id res chain seq x y z
N VAL A 1 21.43 3.19 -14.87
CA VAL A 1 21.87 1.99 -14.15
C VAL A 1 21.39 2.21 -12.72
N SER A 2 20.28 1.57 -12.37
CA SER A 2 19.66 1.65 -11.05
C SER A 2 20.35 0.62 -10.16
N THR A 3 21.17 1.08 -9.25
CA THR A 3 21.64 0.28 -8.11
C THR A 3 20.50 0.19 -7.11
N SER A 4 19.75 -0.91 -7.16
CA SER A 4 18.84 -1.28 -6.08
C SER A 4 19.66 -1.48 -4.81
N ARG A 5 19.46 -0.60 -3.80
CA ARG A 5 19.91 -0.87 -2.44
C ARG A 5 19.19 -2.14 -1.98
N ASN A 6 19.97 -3.21 -1.77
CA ASN A 6 19.49 -4.40 -1.08
C ASN A 6 19.04 -3.99 0.34
N GLN A 7 17.73 -3.88 0.51
CA GLN A 7 17.13 -3.80 1.84
C GLN A 7 17.28 -5.18 2.47
N THR A 8 18.16 -5.30 3.44
CA THR A 8 18.28 -6.50 4.27
C THR A 8 17.09 -6.53 5.22
N HIS A 9 16.03 -7.23 4.80
CA HIS A 9 14.96 -7.59 5.72
C HIS A 9 15.49 -8.63 6.70
N GLU A 10 15.27 -8.43 8.00
CA GLU A 10 15.47 -9.48 8.99
C GLU A 10 14.44 -10.56 8.75
N PHE A 11 14.87 -11.72 8.27
CA PHE A 11 14.01 -12.87 8.02
C PHE A 11 14.04 -13.77 9.25
N GLU A 12 12.91 -13.89 9.93
CA GLU A 12 12.73 -14.94 10.93
C GLU A 12 12.43 -16.27 10.23
N ARG A 13 13.36 -17.20 10.28
CA ARG A 13 13.07 -18.60 10.00
C ARG A 13 12.20 -19.14 11.13
N SER A 14 10.89 -19.20 10.89
CA SER A 14 10.02 -19.99 11.75
C SER A 14 10.23 -21.47 11.41
N ASP A 15 10.75 -22.27 12.36
CA ASP A 15 10.86 -23.73 12.24
C ASP A 15 9.50 -24.45 12.10
N ARG A 16 8.41 -23.70 12.03
CA ARG A 16 7.03 -24.20 12.02
C ARG A 16 6.48 -24.26 10.63
N LYS A 17 6.45 -25.46 10.07
CA LYS A 17 5.84 -25.75 8.77
C LYS A 17 4.35 -25.40 8.78
N ILE A 18 3.90 -24.72 7.73
CA ILE A 18 2.47 -24.46 7.49
C ILE A 18 1.79 -25.79 7.15
N ARG A 19 0.69 -26.09 7.85
CA ARG A 19 -0.10 -27.31 7.68
C ARG A 19 -1.52 -27.04 7.19
N GLU A 20 -1.99 -25.83 7.34
CA GLU A 20 -3.33 -25.44 6.94
C GLU A 20 -3.26 -24.11 6.17
N VAL A 21 -3.95 -24.04 5.05
CA VAL A 21 -4.03 -22.85 4.20
C VAL A 21 -5.49 -22.59 3.81
N TRP A 22 -5.93 -21.35 4.04
CA TRP A 22 -7.20 -20.91 3.50
C TRP A 22 -6.95 -19.92 2.37
N ILE A 23 -7.60 -20.16 1.23
CA ILE A 23 -7.51 -19.29 0.06
C ILE A 23 -8.74 -18.40 0.03
N THR A 24 -8.54 -17.11 0.26
CA THR A 24 -9.60 -16.10 0.13
C THR A 24 -9.57 -15.56 -1.30
N ALA A 25 -10.59 -15.89 -2.08
CA ALA A 25 -10.70 -15.45 -3.46
C ALA A 25 -11.70 -14.30 -3.59
N SER A 26 -11.28 -13.21 -4.25
CA SER A 26 -12.22 -12.15 -4.65
C SER A 26 -13.24 -12.73 -5.64
N PRO A 27 -14.54 -12.38 -5.53
CA PRO A 27 -15.55 -12.81 -6.52
C PRO A 27 -15.20 -12.45 -7.96
N LYS A 28 -14.39 -11.41 -8.16
CA LYS A 28 -13.91 -10.95 -9.47
C LYS A 28 -12.63 -11.66 -9.93
N ALA A 29 -11.86 -12.26 -9.03
CA ALA A 29 -10.65 -13.01 -9.37
C ALA A 29 -10.92 -14.35 -10.06
N GLY A 30 -12.17 -14.80 -10.03
CA GLY A 30 -12.60 -16.12 -10.50
C GLY A 30 -12.98 -16.20 -11.97
N SER A 31 -12.59 -15.28 -12.85
CA SER A 31 -12.87 -15.43 -14.28
C SER A 31 -11.76 -16.24 -15.00
N GLY A 32 -12.10 -17.42 -15.49
CA GLY A 32 -11.28 -18.21 -16.40
C GLY A 32 -9.93 -18.65 -15.81
N ALA A 33 -8.84 -18.05 -16.27
CA ALA A 33 -7.47 -18.43 -15.91
C ALA A 33 -7.17 -18.35 -14.40
N GLY A 34 -7.78 -17.40 -13.68
CA GLY A 34 -7.56 -17.26 -12.23
C GLY A 34 -8.12 -18.44 -11.43
N ARG A 35 -9.30 -18.94 -11.80
CA ARG A 35 -9.90 -20.11 -11.15
C ARG A 35 -9.03 -21.35 -11.32
N ASN A 36 -8.51 -21.59 -12.53
CA ASN A 36 -7.63 -22.71 -12.80
C ASN A 36 -6.37 -22.70 -11.93
N GLN A 37 -5.79 -21.51 -11.68
CA GLN A 37 -4.62 -21.37 -10.79
C GLN A 37 -4.98 -21.68 -9.33
N ILE A 38 -6.15 -21.28 -8.86
CA ILE A 38 -6.62 -21.61 -7.50
C ILE A 38 -6.82 -23.12 -7.36
N ASP A 39 -7.48 -23.77 -8.32
CA ASP A 39 -7.74 -25.22 -8.33
C ASP A 39 -6.42 -26.01 -8.38
N GLN A 40 -5.45 -25.56 -9.17
CA GLN A 40 -4.10 -26.12 -9.22
C GLN A 40 -3.39 -25.96 -7.88
N LEU A 41 -3.48 -24.79 -7.24
CA LEU A 41 -2.88 -24.55 -5.94
C LEU A 41 -3.46 -25.49 -4.87
N VAL A 42 -4.78 -25.65 -4.82
CA VAL A 42 -5.44 -26.58 -3.91
C VAL A 42 -4.91 -28.01 -4.12
N THR A 43 -4.79 -28.45 -5.37
CA THR A 43 -4.28 -29.78 -5.70
C THR A 43 -2.83 -29.97 -5.26
N LEU A 44 -1.97 -28.97 -5.53
CA LEU A 44 -0.56 -28.99 -5.13
C LEU A 44 -0.39 -29.04 -3.60
N LEU A 45 -1.11 -28.21 -2.86
CA LEU A 45 -1.01 -28.14 -1.40
C LEU A 45 -1.48 -29.44 -0.74
N ARG A 46 -2.61 -30.00 -1.20
CA ARG A 46 -3.12 -31.29 -0.70
C ARG A 46 -2.16 -32.43 -1.01
N GLY A 47 -1.58 -32.45 -2.20
CA GLY A 47 -0.55 -33.43 -2.58
C GLY A 47 0.70 -33.38 -1.72
N ARG A 48 0.93 -32.25 -1.02
CA ARG A 48 2.04 -32.03 -0.07
C ARG A 48 1.63 -32.22 1.40
N GLY A 49 0.42 -32.71 1.65
CA GLY A 49 -0.11 -32.93 3.01
C GLY A 49 -0.52 -31.66 3.75
N ILE A 50 -0.77 -30.56 3.04
CA ILE A 50 -1.25 -29.31 3.60
C ILE A 50 -2.78 -29.27 3.42
N ASP A 51 -3.54 -29.12 4.54
CA ASP A 51 -5.00 -28.94 4.45
C ASP A 51 -5.30 -27.60 3.78
N CYS A 52 -6.22 -27.61 2.80
CA CYS A 52 -6.49 -26.45 2.01
C CYS A 52 -7.98 -26.25 1.79
N ARG A 53 -8.47 -25.03 2.09
CA ARG A 53 -9.86 -24.61 1.90
C ARG A 53 -9.95 -23.31 1.11
N VAL A 54 -10.95 -23.21 0.24
CA VAL A 54 -11.28 -21.95 -0.47
C VAL A 54 -12.50 -21.32 0.19
N THR A 55 -12.41 -20.03 0.48
CA THR A 55 -13.50 -19.25 1.08
C THR A 55 -13.65 -17.89 0.40
N HIS A 56 -14.87 -17.36 0.43
CA HIS A 56 -15.17 -15.98 0.03
C HIS A 56 -15.65 -15.14 1.23
N SER A 57 -15.66 -15.74 2.43
CA SER A 57 -16.16 -15.12 3.65
C SER A 57 -15.00 -14.75 4.57
N ILE A 58 -14.91 -13.47 4.90
CA ILE A 58 -14.00 -12.98 5.96
C ILE A 58 -14.42 -13.47 7.33
N ASP A 59 -15.72 -13.53 7.61
CA ASP A 59 -16.25 -14.03 8.89
C ASP A 59 -15.83 -15.49 9.14
N ALA A 60 -15.77 -16.32 8.08
CA ALA A 60 -15.29 -17.69 8.19
C ALA A 60 -13.80 -17.74 8.58
N LEU A 61 -12.98 -16.85 8.00
CA LEU A 61 -11.57 -16.70 8.38
C LEU A 61 -11.42 -16.25 9.83
N GLN A 62 -12.18 -15.25 10.26
CA GLN A 62 -12.15 -14.75 11.63
C GLN A 62 -12.54 -15.84 12.63
N LYS A 63 -13.60 -16.61 12.34
CA LYS A 63 -14.01 -17.76 13.17
C LYS A 63 -12.90 -18.82 13.26
N ARG A 64 -12.24 -19.13 12.12
CA ARG A 64 -11.13 -20.09 12.11
C ARG A 64 -9.95 -19.63 12.98
N VAL A 65 -9.63 -18.35 12.93
CA VAL A 65 -8.54 -17.77 13.72
C VAL A 65 -8.87 -17.69 15.20
N ALA A 66 -10.14 -17.44 15.55
CA ALA A 66 -10.63 -17.44 16.94
C ALA A 66 -10.72 -18.83 17.57
N ASP A 67 -10.63 -19.90 16.80
CA ASP A 67 -10.63 -21.29 17.30
C ASP A 67 -9.23 -21.66 17.82
N GLU A 68 -9.01 -21.44 19.11
CA GLU A 68 -7.73 -21.70 19.80
C GLU A 68 -7.29 -23.16 19.72
N ALA A 69 -8.23 -24.11 19.63
CA ALA A 69 -7.94 -25.54 19.54
C ALA A 69 -7.16 -25.93 18.26
N MET A 70 -7.28 -25.13 17.22
CA MET A 70 -6.67 -25.41 15.91
C MET A 70 -5.25 -24.82 15.75
N GLY A 71 -4.77 -23.98 16.67
CA GLY A 71 -3.45 -23.34 16.62
C GLY A 71 -3.26 -22.43 15.41
N THR A 72 -2.80 -21.20 15.62
CA THR A 72 -2.61 -20.22 14.52
C THR A 72 -1.23 -20.31 13.87
N GLN A 73 -0.27 -20.93 14.53
CA GLN A 73 1.15 -20.89 14.15
C GLN A 73 1.51 -21.67 12.88
N GLN A 74 0.66 -22.64 12.50
CA GLN A 74 0.83 -23.48 11.30
C GLN A 74 -0.21 -23.14 10.21
N PHE A 75 -0.88 -22.01 10.35
CA PHE A 75 -1.95 -21.52 9.49
C PHE A 75 -1.45 -20.35 8.64
N ALA A 76 -1.86 -20.30 7.37
CA ALA A 76 -1.61 -19.16 6.49
C ALA A 76 -2.84 -18.87 5.63
N VAL A 77 -2.92 -17.62 5.13
CA VAL A 77 -3.99 -17.18 4.24
C VAL A 77 -3.42 -16.77 2.90
N VAL A 78 -3.90 -17.39 1.82
CA VAL A 78 -3.64 -16.92 0.46
C VAL A 78 -4.71 -15.90 0.09
N ALA A 79 -4.29 -14.67 -0.19
CA ALA A 79 -5.16 -13.61 -0.69
C ALA A 79 -5.16 -13.60 -2.23
N ALA A 80 -6.07 -14.37 -2.84
CA ALA A 80 -6.21 -14.47 -4.28
C ALA A 80 -7.05 -13.31 -4.83
N GLY A 81 -6.39 -12.22 -5.22
CA GLY A 81 -7.05 -11.00 -5.66
C GLY A 81 -6.09 -9.86 -5.95
N GLY A 82 -6.56 -8.63 -5.87
CA GLY A 82 -5.75 -7.42 -5.95
C GLY A 82 -5.39 -6.87 -4.56
N ASP A 83 -4.76 -5.69 -4.52
CA ASP A 83 -4.33 -5.00 -3.29
C ASP A 83 -5.49 -4.86 -2.28
N GLY A 84 -6.71 -4.55 -2.73
CA GLY A 84 -7.88 -4.47 -1.87
C GLY A 84 -8.28 -5.79 -1.21
N THR A 85 -7.99 -6.95 -1.82
CA THR A 85 -8.22 -8.26 -1.21
C THR A 85 -7.22 -8.52 -0.11
N ILE A 86 -5.95 -8.17 -0.33
CA ILE A 86 -4.88 -8.29 0.66
C ILE A 86 -5.17 -7.37 1.84
N ALA A 87 -5.54 -6.11 1.58
CA ALA A 87 -5.90 -5.14 2.60
C ALA A 87 -7.10 -5.60 3.45
N LEU A 88 -8.13 -6.18 2.80
CA LEU A 88 -9.31 -6.73 3.49
C LEU A 88 -8.91 -7.88 4.43
N VAL A 89 -8.06 -8.80 3.98
CA VAL A 89 -7.55 -9.90 4.80
C VAL A 89 -6.72 -9.33 5.96
N ALA A 90 -5.77 -8.45 5.67
CA ALA A 90 -4.91 -7.83 6.67
C ALA A 90 -5.69 -7.02 7.72
N GLN A 91 -6.75 -6.32 7.33
CA GLN A 91 -7.59 -5.55 8.26
C GLN A 91 -8.32 -6.44 9.26
N ASN A 92 -8.71 -7.64 8.85
CA ASN A 92 -9.62 -8.52 9.60
C ASN A 92 -8.94 -9.67 10.33
N LEU A 93 -7.63 -9.86 10.11
CA LEU A 93 -6.86 -10.91 10.77
C LEU A 93 -5.77 -10.32 11.68
N PRO A 94 -5.39 -11.06 12.73
CA PRO A 94 -4.24 -10.71 13.57
C PRO A 94 -2.94 -10.63 12.74
N PRO A 95 -1.99 -9.75 13.12
CA PRO A 95 -0.74 -9.56 12.38
C PRO A 95 0.14 -10.80 12.32
N GLU A 96 -0.01 -11.75 13.25
CA GLU A 96 0.77 -12.99 13.33
C GLU A 96 0.40 -13.99 12.23
N ILE A 97 -0.79 -13.85 11.62
CA ILE A 97 -1.24 -14.74 10.55
C ILE A 97 -0.57 -14.35 9.23
N PRO A 98 0.30 -15.22 8.68
CA PRO A 98 0.97 -14.89 7.45
C PRO A 98 0.03 -14.90 6.25
N ILE A 99 0.16 -13.87 5.42
CA ILE A 99 -0.60 -13.71 4.20
C ILE A 99 0.32 -13.97 3.00
N VAL A 100 -0.18 -14.70 2.01
CA VAL A 100 0.49 -14.92 0.72
C VAL A 100 -0.33 -14.22 -0.35
N PRO A 101 0.15 -13.11 -0.92
CA PRO A 101 -0.48 -12.50 -2.06
C PRO A 101 -0.46 -13.41 -3.29
N MET A 102 -1.62 -13.63 -3.91
CA MET A 102 -1.74 -14.27 -5.21
C MET A 102 -2.38 -13.27 -6.17
N PRO A 103 -1.58 -12.53 -6.98
CA PRO A 103 -2.02 -11.35 -7.69
C PRO A 103 -2.94 -11.69 -8.86
N MET A 104 -4.24 -11.39 -8.70
CA MET A 104 -5.29 -11.59 -9.72
C MET A 104 -6.07 -10.30 -10.02
N GLY A 105 -5.62 -9.17 -9.49
CA GLY A 105 -6.20 -7.85 -9.74
C GLY A 105 -5.57 -7.16 -10.96
N THR A 106 -5.93 -5.89 -11.16
CA THR A 106 -5.45 -5.08 -12.29
C THR A 106 -4.07 -4.49 -12.04
N GLU A 107 -3.83 -3.87 -10.89
CA GLU A 107 -2.58 -3.16 -10.59
C GLU A 107 -1.62 -4.03 -9.76
N ASN A 108 -2.11 -4.66 -8.67
CA ASN A 108 -1.34 -5.54 -7.79
C ASN A 108 -0.01 -4.90 -7.34
N LEU A 109 -0.07 -3.67 -6.81
CA LEU A 109 1.11 -2.85 -6.50
C LEU A 109 1.97 -3.50 -5.43
N LEU A 110 1.36 -4.02 -4.36
CA LEU A 110 2.06 -4.76 -3.32
C LEU A 110 2.73 -6.02 -3.88
N ALA A 111 1.98 -6.81 -4.64
CA ALA A 111 2.52 -8.05 -5.19
C ALA A 111 3.67 -7.80 -6.17
N ARG A 112 3.60 -6.72 -6.95
CA ARG A 112 4.69 -6.31 -7.85
C ARG A 112 5.92 -5.77 -7.10
N HIS A 113 5.71 -5.13 -5.96
CA HIS A 113 6.82 -4.62 -5.14
C HIS A 113 7.69 -5.76 -4.62
N TRP A 114 7.04 -6.82 -4.13
CA TRP A 114 7.69 -8.01 -3.57
C TRP A 114 7.87 -9.17 -4.56
N GLU A 115 7.52 -8.99 -5.84
CA GLU A 115 7.61 -10.00 -6.91
C GLU A 115 6.78 -11.27 -6.68
N PHE A 116 5.63 -11.16 -6.01
CA PHE A 116 4.70 -12.29 -5.89
C PHE A 116 4.14 -12.73 -7.25
N SER A 117 4.05 -14.05 -7.42
CA SER A 117 3.58 -14.69 -8.66
C SER A 117 2.10 -15.11 -8.55
N PRO A 118 1.32 -15.02 -9.64
CA PRO A 118 -0.02 -15.61 -9.71
C PRO A 118 0.00 -17.12 -9.99
N ILE A 119 1.17 -17.71 -10.21
CA ILE A 119 1.33 -19.12 -10.61
C ILE A 119 1.23 -20.00 -9.38
N ALA A 120 0.37 -21.03 -9.45
CA ALA A 120 0.10 -21.94 -8.33
C ALA A 120 1.36 -22.63 -7.77
N ALA A 121 2.31 -23.01 -8.64
CA ALA A 121 3.56 -23.66 -8.24
C ALA A 121 4.43 -22.72 -7.38
N ASP A 122 4.57 -21.45 -7.79
CA ASP A 122 5.35 -20.45 -7.05
C ASP A 122 4.71 -20.12 -5.70
N VAL A 123 3.36 -20.00 -5.65
CA VAL A 123 2.63 -19.78 -4.39
C VAL A 123 2.81 -20.98 -3.44
N ALA A 124 2.75 -22.19 -3.97
CA ALA A 124 2.98 -23.40 -3.18
C ALA A 124 4.41 -23.48 -2.66
N ALA A 125 5.42 -23.12 -3.47
CA ALA A 125 6.83 -23.03 -3.05
C ALA A 125 7.04 -21.97 -1.95
N THR A 126 6.37 -20.81 -2.07
CA THR A 126 6.36 -19.76 -1.05
C THR A 126 5.81 -20.29 0.29
N ILE A 127 4.71 -21.02 0.27
CA ILE A 127 4.09 -21.61 1.47
C ILE A 127 5.00 -22.67 2.10
N GLU A 128 5.63 -23.52 1.29
CA GLU A 128 6.55 -24.55 1.79
C GLU A 128 7.80 -23.98 2.44
N ARG A 129 8.38 -22.93 1.84
CA ARG A 129 9.52 -22.24 2.40
C ARG A 129 9.19 -21.62 3.74
N GLY A 130 8.00 -21.03 3.89
CA GLY A 130 7.46 -20.55 5.15
C GLY A 130 8.23 -19.39 5.79
N GLU A 131 9.20 -18.79 5.09
CA GLU A 131 9.95 -17.64 5.56
C GLU A 131 9.03 -16.42 5.66
N ARG A 132 9.10 -15.70 6.78
CA ARG A 132 8.19 -14.60 7.11
C ARG A 132 8.95 -13.29 7.13
N PHE A 133 8.28 -12.23 6.74
CA PHE A 133 8.71 -10.87 6.99
C PHE A 133 7.51 -10.00 7.35
N GLN A 134 7.76 -8.94 8.11
CA GLN A 134 6.73 -8.01 8.52
C GLN A 134 6.79 -6.73 7.71
N MET A 135 5.65 -6.15 7.47
CA MET A 135 5.52 -4.83 6.88
C MET A 135 4.52 -3.99 7.67
N ASP A 136 4.71 -2.70 7.62
CA ASP A 136 3.80 -1.72 8.16
C ASP A 136 2.53 -1.64 7.29
N ALA A 137 1.49 -1.09 7.85
CA ALA A 137 0.31 -0.67 7.14
C ALA A 137 -0.06 0.75 7.57
N GLY A 138 -0.84 1.45 6.77
CA GLY A 138 -1.44 2.68 7.21
C GLY A 138 -2.91 2.49 7.57
N LEU A 139 -3.43 3.41 8.37
CA LEU A 139 -4.84 3.49 8.72
C LEU A 139 -5.38 4.89 8.34
N ALA A 140 -6.48 4.95 7.61
CA ALA A 140 -7.13 6.19 7.22
C ALA A 140 -8.60 6.18 7.69
N ASN A 141 -8.93 6.91 8.76
CA ASN A 141 -10.26 6.88 9.40
C ASN A 141 -10.75 5.45 9.67
N GLY A 142 -9.88 4.56 10.18
CA GLY A 142 -10.22 3.17 10.50
C GLY A 142 -10.19 2.20 9.30
N LYS A 143 -9.92 2.68 8.09
CA LYS A 143 -9.70 1.84 6.91
C LYS A 143 -8.19 1.59 6.71
N LEU A 144 -7.79 0.33 6.76
CA LEU A 144 -6.41 -0.09 6.54
C LEU A 144 -6.02 0.10 5.07
N PHE A 145 -4.79 0.58 4.84
CA PHE A 145 -4.17 0.63 3.53
C PHE A 145 -2.76 0.05 3.55
N LEU A 146 -2.36 -0.51 2.44
CA LEU A 146 -1.07 -1.18 2.29
C LEU A 146 -0.11 -0.38 1.42
N VAL A 147 -0.66 0.43 0.51
CA VAL A 147 0.13 1.17 -0.49
C VAL A 147 0.12 2.65 -0.19
N MET A 148 -1.07 3.27 -0.15
CA MET A 148 -1.17 4.72 -0.03
C MET A 148 -2.57 5.22 0.32
N VAL A 149 -2.61 6.43 0.83
CA VAL A 149 -3.81 7.27 0.90
C VAL A 149 -3.52 8.61 0.20
N THR A 150 -4.48 9.12 -0.57
CA THR A 150 -4.33 10.41 -1.24
C THR A 150 -5.59 11.26 -1.12
N ALA A 151 -5.44 12.58 -1.14
CA ALA A 151 -6.53 13.54 -1.16
C ALA A 151 -6.29 14.62 -2.20
N GLY A 152 -7.34 15.03 -2.89
CA GLY A 152 -7.28 16.04 -3.92
C GLY A 152 -7.68 15.53 -5.31
N MET A 153 -6.93 15.95 -6.31
CA MET A 153 -7.26 15.75 -7.72
C MET A 153 -7.41 14.27 -8.12
N ASP A 154 -6.46 13.42 -7.75
CA ASP A 154 -6.49 12.00 -8.09
C ASP A 154 -7.63 11.26 -7.40
N ALA A 155 -7.92 11.61 -6.14
CA ALA A 155 -9.07 11.09 -5.41
C ALA A 155 -10.41 11.53 -6.07
N GLU A 156 -10.48 12.72 -6.68
CA GLU A 156 -11.64 13.11 -7.47
C GLU A 156 -11.79 12.27 -8.75
N VAL A 157 -10.68 11.93 -9.39
CA VAL A 157 -10.67 10.99 -10.53
C VAL A 157 -11.20 9.62 -10.10
N VAL A 158 -10.65 9.07 -9.01
CA VAL A 158 -11.08 7.77 -8.44
C VAL A 158 -12.57 7.80 -8.08
N ARG A 159 -13.04 8.90 -7.44
CA ARG A 159 -14.46 9.10 -7.13
C ARG A 159 -15.32 9.12 -8.39
N GLY A 160 -14.92 9.86 -9.41
CA GLY A 160 -15.62 9.91 -10.70
C GLY A 160 -15.73 8.55 -11.36
N MET A 161 -14.68 7.74 -11.29
CA MET A 161 -14.65 6.38 -11.80
C MET A 161 -15.54 5.45 -10.97
N HIS A 162 -15.53 5.57 -9.65
CA HIS A 162 -16.39 4.78 -8.77
C HIS A 162 -17.88 4.99 -9.09
N LEU A 163 -18.31 6.24 -9.32
CA LEU A 163 -19.68 6.59 -9.66
C LEU A 163 -20.11 6.13 -11.06
N THR A 164 -19.18 5.97 -11.98
CA THR A 164 -19.46 5.56 -13.38
C THR A 164 -19.20 4.07 -13.64
N ARG A 165 -18.80 3.31 -12.63
CA ARG A 165 -18.38 1.90 -12.75
C ARG A 165 -19.54 0.99 -13.10
N ARG A 166 -19.73 0.72 -14.40
CA ARG A 166 -20.61 -0.32 -14.97
C ARG A 166 -19.77 -1.28 -15.81
N GLY A 167 -19.38 -2.45 -15.26
CA GLY A 167 -18.72 -3.53 -16.01
C GLY A 167 -17.18 -3.43 -16.15
N HIS A 168 -16.61 -4.22 -17.07
CA HIS A 168 -15.17 -4.25 -17.37
C HIS A 168 -14.70 -2.96 -18.06
N ILE A 169 -13.76 -2.24 -17.45
CA ILE A 169 -13.28 -0.96 -17.95
C ILE A 169 -11.95 -1.18 -18.70
N ARG A 170 -11.87 -0.80 -19.97
CA ARG A 170 -10.61 -0.74 -20.73
C ARG A 170 -9.79 0.47 -20.29
N ARG A 171 -8.46 0.37 -20.29
CA ARG A 171 -7.53 1.45 -19.88
C ARG A 171 -7.84 2.82 -20.51
N TRP A 172 -8.28 2.86 -21.75
CA TRP A 172 -8.66 4.10 -22.46
C TRP A 172 -9.95 4.75 -21.94
N SER A 173 -10.80 4.03 -21.20
CA SER A 173 -12.02 4.59 -20.61
C SER A 173 -11.74 5.62 -19.50
N TYR A 174 -10.51 5.63 -18.99
CA TYR A 174 -10.09 6.56 -17.93
C TYR A 174 -9.78 7.97 -18.43
N ALA A 175 -9.45 8.17 -19.71
CA ALA A 175 -9.04 9.46 -20.23
C ALA A 175 -10.13 10.55 -20.09
N ARG A 176 -11.38 10.25 -20.40
CA ARG A 176 -12.49 11.21 -20.28
C ARG A 176 -12.82 11.58 -18.82
N PRO A 177 -12.97 10.64 -17.87
CA PRO A 177 -13.12 10.98 -16.45
C PRO A 177 -11.96 11.79 -15.89
N ILE A 178 -10.71 11.46 -16.24
CA ILE A 178 -9.52 12.21 -15.83
C ILE A 178 -9.58 13.64 -16.35
N LEU A 179 -9.79 13.84 -17.65
CA LEU A 179 -9.90 15.18 -18.25
C LEU A 179 -11.03 16.00 -17.64
N ARG A 180 -12.19 15.38 -17.38
CA ARG A 180 -13.33 16.03 -16.75
C ARG A 180 -13.06 16.41 -15.29
N ALA A 181 -12.39 15.54 -14.53
CA ALA A 181 -11.97 15.83 -13.16
C ALA A 181 -10.96 16.99 -13.17
N LEU A 182 -9.93 16.91 -13.99
CA LEU A 182 -8.90 17.96 -14.13
C LEU A 182 -9.49 19.33 -14.52
N SER A 183 -10.48 19.38 -15.42
CA SER A 183 -11.04 20.63 -15.91
C SER A 183 -12.09 21.27 -15.00
N ARG A 184 -12.71 20.50 -14.09
CA ARG A 184 -13.81 20.95 -13.22
C ARG A 184 -13.45 21.01 -11.75
N TYR A 185 -12.33 20.40 -11.38
CA TYR A 185 -11.88 20.38 -10.00
C TYR A 185 -11.37 21.77 -9.58
N SER A 186 -11.82 22.27 -8.44
CA SER A 186 -11.51 23.61 -7.95
C SER A 186 -10.13 23.71 -7.27
N TYR A 187 -9.45 22.58 -7.07
CA TYR A 187 -8.15 22.47 -6.38
C TYR A 187 -8.14 23.16 -5.01
N PRO A 188 -9.03 22.81 -4.12
CA PRO A 188 -9.11 23.41 -2.81
C PRO A 188 -7.84 23.15 -2.00
N ILE A 189 -7.53 24.05 -1.08
CA ILE A 189 -6.39 23.92 -0.18
C ILE A 189 -6.73 22.85 0.88
N ILE A 190 -5.84 21.89 1.00
CA ILE A 190 -5.82 20.87 2.04
C ILE A 190 -4.76 21.28 3.04
N ARG A 191 -5.12 21.36 4.30
CA ARG A 191 -4.20 21.61 5.41
C ARG A 191 -3.88 20.33 6.13
N SER A 192 -2.59 20.04 6.32
CA SER A 192 -2.15 18.94 7.17
C SER A 192 -1.64 19.46 8.50
N VAL A 193 -1.98 18.72 9.55
CA VAL A 193 -1.44 18.93 10.89
C VAL A 193 -0.88 17.59 11.35
N GLU A 194 0.37 17.56 11.74
CA GLU A 194 0.98 16.41 12.36
C GLU A 194 0.48 16.31 13.80
N ASP A 195 -0.10 15.17 14.14
CA ASP A 195 -0.53 14.90 15.51
C ASP A 195 0.72 14.49 16.29
N VAL A 196 1.39 15.45 16.94
CA VAL A 196 2.48 15.19 17.86
C VAL A 196 1.87 14.51 19.08
N SER A 197 2.04 13.18 19.21
CA SER A 197 1.78 12.49 20.48
C SER A 197 2.89 12.90 21.48
N GLU A 198 2.55 13.09 22.74
CA GLU A 198 3.50 13.43 23.81
C GLU A 198 4.58 12.35 24.07
N ASP A 199 4.49 11.21 23.38
CA ASP A 199 5.51 10.15 23.37
C ASP A 199 6.59 10.49 22.33
N VAL A 200 7.32 11.57 22.56
CA VAL A 200 8.57 11.84 21.82
C VAL A 200 9.65 11.01 22.49
N ASP A 201 10.02 9.89 21.88
CA ASP A 201 11.34 9.32 22.10
C ASP A 201 12.36 10.38 21.72
N GLU A 202 13.05 10.97 22.72
CA GLU A 202 14.08 12.02 22.58
C GLU A 202 15.28 11.57 21.72
N ASP A 203 15.34 10.31 21.30
CA ASP A 203 16.45 9.72 20.59
C ASP A 203 16.57 10.13 19.10
N VAL A 204 15.56 10.78 18.50
CA VAL A 204 15.63 11.23 17.10
C VAL A 204 16.07 12.70 16.93
N ALA A 205 16.09 13.47 18.03
CA ALA A 205 16.48 14.90 18.01
C ALA A 205 17.99 15.13 18.24
N GLY A 206 18.76 14.08 18.55
CA GLY A 206 20.12 14.18 19.11
C GLY A 206 21.28 14.30 18.13
N ASP A 207 21.12 14.11 16.81
CA ASP A 207 22.27 13.97 15.90
C ASP A 207 22.39 15.03 14.79
N LEU A 208 21.96 16.26 15.02
CA LEU A 208 22.09 17.35 14.05
C LEU A 208 23.04 18.50 14.50
N SER A 209 23.84 18.33 15.55
CA SER A 209 24.81 19.35 16.03
C SER A 209 26.27 18.93 15.97
N GLY A 210 26.68 18.13 14.99
CA GLY A 210 28.09 17.79 14.74
C GLY A 210 28.63 18.51 13.51
N GLY A 211 29.30 19.64 13.69
CA GLY A 211 30.06 20.31 12.64
C GLY A 211 31.26 19.45 12.20
N GLY A 212 31.33 19.08 10.91
CA GLY A 212 32.44 18.31 10.34
C GLY A 212 32.36 18.28 8.82
N ASN A 213 33.20 19.07 8.20
CA ASN A 213 33.77 19.06 6.85
C ASN A 213 32.97 18.51 5.66
N VAL A 214 32.68 19.43 4.74
CA VAL A 214 31.99 19.28 3.45
C VAL A 214 32.75 18.38 2.50
N GLY A 215 32.19 17.20 2.17
CA GLY A 215 32.52 16.37 1.03
C GLY A 215 31.32 16.40 0.06
N ARG A 216 31.61 16.70 -1.22
CA ARG A 216 30.63 16.82 -2.34
C ARG A 216 29.84 15.54 -2.54
N ASP A 217 28.63 15.49 -2.00
CA ASP A 217 27.50 14.68 -2.50
C ASP A 217 26.18 15.22 -1.88
N GLU A 218 25.91 16.51 -2.13
CA GLU A 218 24.64 17.14 -1.80
C GLU A 218 23.63 16.91 -2.91
N GLN A 219 22.99 15.73 -2.91
CA GLN A 219 21.75 15.56 -3.67
C GLN A 219 20.61 15.20 -2.71
N CYS A 220 19.66 16.15 -2.64
CA CYS A 220 18.34 16.04 -2.00
C CYS A 220 18.30 15.90 -0.47
N LYS A 221 18.63 16.97 0.25
CA LYS A 221 18.09 17.17 1.58
C LYS A 221 16.59 17.50 1.47
N ALA A 222 15.73 16.56 1.86
CA ALA A 222 14.33 16.87 2.09
C ALA A 222 14.26 18.01 3.12
N VAL A 223 13.59 19.11 2.76
CA VAL A 223 13.37 20.21 3.70
C VAL A 223 12.38 19.71 4.74
N VAL A 224 12.85 19.40 5.95
CA VAL A 224 12.00 19.10 7.08
C VAL A 224 11.32 20.41 7.50
N VAL A 225 10.11 20.62 7.00
CA VAL A 225 9.28 21.77 7.35
C VAL A 225 8.49 21.40 8.61
N ASN A 226 8.87 21.93 9.77
CA ASN A 226 8.08 21.81 10.98
C ASN A 226 6.83 22.70 10.85
N GLY A 227 5.64 22.16 11.22
CA GLY A 227 4.38 22.89 11.18
C GLY A 227 3.38 22.38 10.09
N PRO A 228 2.20 23.01 9.99
CA PRO A 228 1.19 22.60 9.03
C PRO A 228 1.64 22.79 7.58
N ILE A 229 1.23 21.88 6.69
CA ILE A 229 1.48 21.98 5.26
C ILE A 229 0.15 22.29 4.58
N ASP A 230 0.14 23.32 3.72
CA ASP A 230 -0.97 23.66 2.85
C ASP A 230 -0.63 23.25 1.42
N ALA A 231 -1.47 22.40 0.81
CA ALA A 231 -1.29 21.88 -0.53
C ALA A 231 -2.64 21.61 -1.22
N CYS A 232 -2.65 21.52 -2.55
CA CYS A 232 -3.86 21.18 -3.31
C CYS A 232 -3.93 19.69 -3.67
N TRP A 233 -2.84 18.96 -3.44
CA TRP A 233 -2.77 17.52 -3.62
C TRP A 233 -1.85 16.93 -2.57
N MET A 234 -2.37 15.99 -1.77
CA MET A 234 -1.64 15.33 -0.69
C MET A 234 -1.69 13.82 -0.87
N MET A 235 -0.57 13.19 -0.59
CA MET A 235 -0.39 11.75 -0.67
C MET A 235 0.45 11.28 0.50
N ALA A 236 0.10 10.13 1.10
CA ALA A 236 0.93 9.43 2.08
C ALA A 236 1.13 7.99 1.61
N PHE A 237 2.38 7.60 1.55
CA PHE A 237 2.83 6.32 0.99
C PHE A 237 3.39 5.42 2.09
N ASN A 238 3.04 4.14 2.00
CA ASN A 238 3.70 3.04 2.70
C ASN A 238 4.57 2.22 1.72
N LEU A 239 4.24 2.24 0.42
CA LEU A 239 5.00 1.60 -0.65
C LEU A 239 5.38 2.61 -1.73
N PRO A 240 6.56 2.46 -2.38
CA PRO A 240 7.11 3.48 -3.30
C PRO A 240 6.34 3.63 -4.61
N ARG A 241 5.46 2.70 -4.95
CA ARG A 241 4.81 2.65 -6.27
C ARG A 241 3.36 3.12 -6.21
N TYR A 242 2.97 3.87 -7.25
CA TYR A 242 1.63 4.35 -7.51
C TYR A 242 1.02 3.69 -8.75
N ALA A 243 -0.22 4.06 -9.10
CA ALA A 243 -0.94 3.59 -10.28
C ALA A 243 -0.06 3.49 -11.53
N ALA A 244 -0.25 2.44 -12.31
CA ALA A 244 0.57 2.11 -13.50
C ALA A 244 2.07 1.87 -13.18
N GLY A 245 2.43 1.61 -11.91
CA GLY A 245 3.81 1.36 -11.50
C GLY A 245 4.70 2.61 -11.45
N LEU A 246 4.11 3.81 -11.43
CA LEU A 246 4.85 5.07 -11.28
C LEU A 246 5.52 5.13 -9.90
N GLY A 247 6.82 5.40 -9.87
CA GLY A 247 7.56 5.66 -8.63
C GLY A 247 7.35 7.09 -8.17
N ILE A 248 6.34 7.34 -7.33
CA ILE A 248 6.09 8.70 -6.83
C ILE A 248 6.93 8.99 -5.60
N GLU A 249 7.06 8.05 -4.69
CA GLU A 249 7.89 8.18 -3.51
C GLU A 249 8.89 7.00 -3.46
N PRO A 250 9.98 7.08 -4.24
CA PRO A 250 10.90 5.95 -4.42
C PRO A 250 11.62 5.53 -3.13
N ASP A 251 11.69 6.42 -2.14
CA ASP A 251 12.35 6.19 -0.87
C ASP A 251 11.41 5.61 0.20
N ALA A 252 10.12 5.47 -0.08
CA ALA A 252 9.16 4.89 0.85
C ALA A 252 9.54 3.45 1.22
N THR A 253 9.57 3.19 2.51
CA THR A 253 10.04 1.92 3.10
C THR A 253 8.95 1.35 4.02
N PRO A 254 8.39 0.18 3.70
CA PRO A 254 7.20 -0.34 4.38
C PRO A 254 7.49 -1.06 5.71
N ASN A 255 8.61 -0.80 6.37
CA ASN A 255 9.02 -1.45 7.63
C ASN A 255 9.86 -0.54 8.54
N ASP A 256 9.70 0.77 8.41
CA ASP A 256 10.46 1.73 9.23
C ASP A 256 9.59 2.50 10.24
N GLY A 257 8.31 2.12 10.34
CA GLY A 257 7.35 2.72 11.26
C GLY A 257 6.91 4.13 10.85
N LEU A 258 7.08 4.53 9.59
CA LEU A 258 6.74 5.85 9.10
C LEU A 258 5.92 5.79 7.79
N LEU A 259 5.20 6.86 7.51
CA LEU A 259 4.56 7.11 6.22
C LEU A 259 5.27 8.27 5.53
N ASP A 260 5.57 8.12 4.25
CA ASP A 260 6.16 9.15 3.43
C ASP A 260 5.08 10.04 2.81
N VAL A 261 5.00 11.28 3.27
CA VAL A 261 4.01 12.26 2.82
C VAL A 261 4.59 13.14 1.74
N LEU A 262 3.88 13.23 0.62
CA LEU A 262 4.17 14.12 -0.49
C LEU A 262 3.03 15.12 -0.63
N ALA A 263 3.35 16.42 -0.60
CA ALA A 263 2.42 17.52 -0.74
C ALA A 263 2.78 18.40 -1.93
N MET A 264 1.83 18.61 -2.85
CA MET A 264 1.99 19.46 -4.03
C MET A 264 1.15 20.72 -3.84
N ARG A 265 1.83 21.89 -3.74
CA ARG A 265 1.19 23.13 -3.30
C ARG A 265 0.29 23.76 -4.34
N ARG A 266 0.64 23.74 -5.63
CA ARG A 266 -0.14 24.42 -6.66
C ARG A 266 -1.30 23.61 -7.17
N GLY A 267 -2.45 24.26 -7.30
CA GLY A 267 -3.70 23.67 -7.73
C GLY A 267 -4.28 24.33 -8.96
N TYR A 268 -3.70 24.07 -10.15
CA TYR A 268 -4.29 24.45 -11.44
C TYR A 268 -4.20 23.27 -12.39
N LEU A 269 -5.00 23.29 -13.44
CA LEU A 269 -4.95 22.29 -14.50
C LEU A 269 -3.52 22.10 -15.05
N TRP A 270 -2.83 23.20 -15.37
CA TRP A 270 -1.46 23.16 -15.90
C TRP A 270 -0.44 22.66 -14.88
N SER A 271 -0.62 22.99 -13.61
CA SER A 271 0.24 22.47 -12.54
C SER A 271 0.06 20.96 -12.38
N GLY A 272 -1.19 20.46 -12.41
CA GLY A 272 -1.48 19.03 -12.36
C GLY A 272 -0.85 18.27 -13.53
N LEU A 273 -0.96 18.79 -14.75
CA LEU A 273 -0.32 18.21 -15.93
C LEU A 273 1.22 18.24 -15.82
N ASN A 274 1.80 19.34 -15.32
CA ASN A 274 3.23 19.45 -15.08
C ASN A 274 3.72 18.45 -14.04
N TYR A 275 2.98 18.28 -12.92
CA TYR A 275 3.31 17.27 -11.90
C TYR A 275 3.26 15.86 -12.48
N LEU A 276 2.22 15.51 -13.24
CA LEU A 276 2.12 14.19 -13.90
C LEU A 276 3.26 13.95 -14.89
N ALA A 277 3.63 14.95 -15.70
CA ALA A 277 4.76 14.86 -16.61
C ALA A 277 6.09 14.66 -15.86
N ARG A 278 6.31 15.41 -14.77
CA ARG A 278 7.51 15.28 -13.94
C ARG A 278 7.57 13.96 -13.18
N ILE A 279 6.42 13.45 -12.68
CA ILE A 279 6.34 12.12 -12.06
C ILE A 279 6.78 11.06 -13.08
N LYS A 280 6.28 11.13 -14.31
CA LYS A 280 6.67 10.20 -15.37
C LYS A 280 8.16 10.25 -15.71
N LEU A 281 8.80 11.43 -15.60
CA LEU A 281 10.23 11.66 -15.85
C LEU A 281 11.10 11.43 -14.59
N GLY A 282 10.50 11.19 -13.41
CA GLY A 282 11.23 11.06 -12.14
C GLY A 282 11.78 12.40 -11.58
N TRP A 283 11.32 13.55 -12.08
CA TRP A 283 11.82 14.89 -11.71
C TRP A 283 10.91 15.66 -10.75
N HIS A 284 9.81 15.08 -10.33
CA HIS A 284 8.81 15.76 -9.50
C HIS A 284 9.34 16.11 -8.10
N LEU A 285 10.22 15.30 -7.52
CA LEU A 285 10.80 15.55 -6.19
C LEU A 285 11.75 16.76 -6.19
N LEU A 286 12.25 17.18 -7.36
CA LEU A 286 13.09 18.36 -7.51
C LEU A 286 12.27 19.66 -7.67
N HIS A 287 10.92 19.56 -7.69
CA HIS A 287 10.08 20.73 -7.91
C HIS A 287 9.92 21.55 -6.61
N PRO A 288 10.11 22.87 -6.61
CA PRO A 288 10.06 23.71 -5.41
C PRO A 288 8.69 23.73 -4.71
N ASP A 289 7.62 23.39 -5.43
CA ASP A 289 6.26 23.31 -4.88
C ASP A 289 5.93 21.95 -4.25
N VAL A 290 6.89 21.02 -4.25
CA VAL A 290 6.74 19.70 -3.68
C VAL A 290 7.42 19.67 -2.30
N THR A 291 6.66 19.33 -1.29
CA THR A 291 7.15 19.15 0.09
C THR A 291 7.05 17.69 0.44
N ARG A 292 8.11 17.14 1.05
CA ARG A 292 8.16 15.77 1.57
C ARG A 292 8.23 15.79 3.08
N ARG A 293 7.59 14.84 3.74
CA ARG A 293 7.67 14.64 5.19
C ARG A 293 7.47 13.17 5.53
N ARG A 294 8.13 12.71 6.57
CA ARG A 294 7.92 11.37 7.13
C ARG A 294 7.22 11.52 8.47
N VAL A 295 6.13 10.80 8.67
CA VAL A 295 5.26 10.95 9.84
C VAL A 295 4.78 9.61 10.38
N LYS A 296 4.54 9.55 11.69
CA LYS A 296 3.81 8.44 12.31
C LYS A 296 2.30 8.66 12.22
N ARG A 297 1.86 9.92 12.34
CA ARG A 297 0.43 10.28 12.36
C ARG A 297 0.22 11.68 11.80
N MET A 298 -0.85 11.89 11.06
CA MET A 298 -1.19 13.18 10.47
C MET A 298 -2.69 13.28 10.20
N THR A 299 -3.26 14.47 10.39
CA THR A 299 -4.64 14.77 10.04
C THR A 299 -4.69 15.73 8.86
N TRP A 300 -5.47 15.40 7.82
CA TRP A 300 -5.75 16.29 6.69
C TRP A 300 -7.16 16.85 6.80
N THR A 301 -7.26 18.17 6.65
CA THR A 301 -8.52 18.91 6.70
C THR A 301 -8.65 19.84 5.50
N ALA A 302 -9.86 20.21 5.14
CA ALA A 302 -10.13 21.24 4.14
C ALA A 302 -11.47 21.91 4.44
N PRO A 303 -11.65 23.20 4.10
CA PRO A 303 -12.95 23.89 4.23
C PRO A 303 -13.98 23.33 3.23
N ASP A 304 -13.52 22.85 2.09
CA ASP A 304 -14.32 22.26 1.05
C ASP A 304 -14.44 20.74 1.17
N ARG A 305 -15.40 20.16 0.43
CA ARG A 305 -15.66 18.72 0.43
C ARG A 305 -14.65 17.95 -0.45
N VAL A 306 -13.38 17.97 -0.08
CA VAL A 306 -12.30 17.30 -0.79
C VAL A 306 -12.41 15.79 -0.65
N PRO A 307 -12.41 15.01 -1.75
CA PRO A 307 -12.39 13.56 -1.69
C PRO A 307 -11.01 13.03 -1.29
N TYR A 308 -11.01 11.84 -0.64
CA TYR A 308 -9.80 11.05 -0.46
C TYR A 308 -10.04 9.61 -0.91
N GLN A 309 -8.97 8.94 -1.29
CA GLN A 309 -8.96 7.56 -1.71
C GLN A 309 -7.93 6.75 -0.90
N VAL A 310 -8.12 5.45 -0.82
CA VAL A 310 -7.28 4.48 -0.10
C VAL A 310 -7.03 3.31 -1.04
N ASP A 311 -5.77 3.04 -1.37
CA ASP A 311 -5.33 1.96 -2.27
C ASP A 311 -6.11 1.90 -3.61
N GLY A 312 -6.45 3.06 -4.17
CA GLY A 312 -7.18 3.18 -5.44
C GLY A 312 -8.71 3.09 -5.32
N ASP A 313 -9.27 3.00 -4.12
CA ASP A 313 -10.71 3.02 -3.87
C ASP A 313 -11.16 4.34 -3.19
N TYR A 314 -12.25 4.92 -3.68
CA TYR A 314 -12.85 6.08 -3.02
C TYR A 314 -13.24 5.73 -1.58
N ALA A 315 -12.74 6.49 -0.61
CA ALA A 315 -12.92 6.19 0.80
C ALA A 315 -13.74 7.24 1.58
N GLY A 316 -13.98 8.40 0.97
CA GLY A 316 -14.76 9.45 1.62
C GLY A 316 -14.28 10.85 1.29
N ARG A 317 -14.55 11.77 2.20
CA ARG A 317 -14.14 13.18 2.10
C ARG A 317 -13.44 13.60 3.38
N LEU A 318 -12.56 14.60 3.25
CA LEU A 318 -11.88 15.18 4.42
C LEU A 318 -12.90 15.68 5.46
N PRO A 319 -12.55 15.63 6.76
CA PRO A 319 -11.22 15.33 7.30
C PRO A 319 -10.87 13.83 7.31
N VAL A 320 -9.58 13.53 7.20
CA VAL A 320 -9.04 12.17 7.36
C VAL A 320 -7.87 12.18 8.34
N LYS A 321 -7.93 11.28 9.32
CA LYS A 321 -6.83 10.97 10.22
C LYS A 321 -6.07 9.79 9.66
N ILE A 322 -4.75 9.94 9.54
CA ILE A 322 -3.84 8.96 8.96
C ILE A 322 -2.82 8.60 10.02
N GLU A 323 -2.55 7.31 10.17
CA GLU A 323 -1.52 6.80 11.08
C GLU A 323 -0.85 5.56 10.51
N VAL A 324 0.42 5.35 10.85
CA VAL A 324 1.12 4.10 10.57
C VAL A 324 0.80 3.07 11.65
N LEU A 325 0.70 1.83 11.24
CA LEU A 325 0.60 0.65 12.11
C LEU A 325 1.87 -0.19 11.87
N PRO A 326 2.89 -0.06 12.71
CA PRO A 326 4.13 -0.80 12.55
C PRO A 326 3.92 -2.31 12.63
N ASN A 327 4.62 -3.06 11.76
CA ASN A 327 4.60 -4.53 11.73
C ASN A 327 3.18 -5.13 11.65
N ARG A 328 2.24 -4.42 11.03
CA ARG A 328 0.81 -4.81 11.02
C ARG A 328 0.52 -6.01 10.15
N VAL A 329 1.37 -6.32 9.17
CA VAL A 329 1.12 -7.38 8.21
C VAL A 329 2.32 -8.31 8.13
N THR A 330 2.10 -9.60 8.38
CA THR A 330 3.10 -10.64 8.12
C THR A 330 2.85 -11.23 6.73
N LEU A 331 3.88 -11.23 5.90
CA LEU A 331 3.87 -11.86 4.58
C LEU A 331 4.84 -13.06 4.56
N LEU A 332 4.55 -14.06 3.71
CA LEU A 332 5.55 -15.07 3.37
C LEU A 332 6.43 -14.54 2.23
N GLN A 333 7.73 -14.81 2.32
CA GLN A 333 8.69 -14.38 1.30
C GLN A 333 8.46 -15.12 -0.01
N PRO A 334 8.28 -14.42 -1.14
CA PRO A 334 8.03 -15.06 -2.41
C PRO A 334 9.19 -15.99 -2.81
N SER A 335 8.83 -17.17 -3.30
CA SER A 335 9.76 -18.14 -3.85
C SER A 335 9.25 -18.56 -5.22
N LYS A 336 10.17 -18.77 -6.15
CA LYS A 336 9.88 -19.37 -7.45
C LYS A 336 10.17 -20.86 -7.38
N ALA A 337 9.27 -21.67 -7.95
CA ALA A 337 9.41 -23.12 -8.03
C ALA A 337 10.52 -23.52 -9.01
#